data_7af76972f9f3b1680edead192b79f5c1
#
_entry.id   7af76972f9f3b1680edead192b79f5c1
#
_cell.length_a   1.000
_cell.length_b   1.000
_cell.length_c   1.000
_cell.angle_alpha   90.00
_cell.angle_beta   90.00
_cell.angle_gamma   90.00
#
_symmetry.space_group_name_H-M   'P 1'
#
loop_
_entity.id
_entity.type
_entity.pdbx_description
1 polymer ?
#
loop_
_entity_poly.entity_id
_entity_poly.type
_entity_poly.pdbx_seq_one_letter_code
_entity_poly.pdbx_strand_id
1 'polypeptide(L)'
;MAIRIIEGKIGSGKTYYAVNHVFRSWFRWCDITDSWVPKNSDLEVKVYTNIKKMKLGHDLNLAIEEAGGLNPFFTVEYQERFCENFNVIYIIDEAQSHDLFHRTYKDRHVFTFFQTSRHMGIDIYLITQDTQCLAKELRSLAEYHIV
;
A
#
# COMPACT_ATOMS: atom_id res chain seq x y z
N MET A 1 -9.00 7.25 -1.28
CA MET A 1 -8.20 6.09 -0.83
C MET A 1 -8.81 4.80 -1.33
N ALA A 2 -8.02 3.93 -1.86
CA ALA A 2 -8.44 2.60 -2.28
C ALA A 2 -7.60 1.52 -1.58
N ILE A 3 -8.25 0.45 -1.14
CA ILE A 3 -7.61 -0.71 -0.55
C ILE A 3 -7.82 -1.88 -1.51
N ARG A 4 -6.73 -2.52 -1.93
CA ARG A 4 -6.78 -3.68 -2.82
C ARG A 4 -6.08 -4.86 -2.16
N ILE A 5 -6.78 -5.97 -2.10
CA ILE A 5 -6.23 -7.23 -1.59
C ILE A 5 -5.91 -8.13 -2.79
N ILE A 6 -4.64 -8.49 -2.90
CA ILE A 6 -4.15 -9.40 -3.94
C ILE A 6 -3.93 -10.76 -3.30
N GLU A 7 -4.79 -11.72 -3.63
CA GLU A 7 -4.73 -13.07 -3.07
C GLU A 7 -4.20 -14.07 -4.09
N GLY A 8 -3.32 -14.95 -3.66
CA GLY A 8 -2.78 -16.02 -4.49
C GLY A 8 -1.97 -16.99 -3.68
N LYS A 9 -1.88 -18.23 -4.18
CA LYS A 9 -1.05 -19.28 -3.59
C LYS A 9 0.43 -18.96 -3.81
N ILE A 10 1.30 -19.66 -3.07
CA ILE A 10 2.76 -19.57 -3.27
C ILE A 10 3.07 -19.86 -4.75
N GLY A 11 3.86 -18.99 -5.37
CA GLY A 11 4.26 -19.15 -6.77
C GLY A 11 3.20 -18.75 -7.80
N SER A 12 2.08 -18.15 -7.40
CA SER A 12 1.03 -17.71 -8.33
C SER A 12 1.38 -16.43 -9.10
N GLY A 13 2.44 -15.72 -8.69
CA GLY A 13 2.82 -14.44 -9.30
C GLY A 13 2.09 -13.24 -8.71
N LYS A 14 1.53 -13.35 -7.50
CA LYS A 14 0.77 -12.26 -6.87
C LYS A 14 1.57 -11.00 -6.62
N THR A 15 2.83 -11.15 -6.20
CA THR A 15 3.73 -10.00 -5.99
C THR A 15 4.03 -9.30 -7.31
N TYR A 16 4.34 -10.06 -8.35
CA TYR A 16 4.52 -9.53 -9.72
C TYR A 16 3.26 -8.81 -10.21
N TYR A 17 2.10 -9.41 -10.00
CA TYR A 17 0.82 -8.82 -10.38
C TYR A 17 0.60 -7.47 -9.71
N ALA A 18 0.84 -7.37 -8.40
CA ALA A 18 0.66 -6.12 -7.64
C ALA A 18 1.61 -5.02 -8.13
N VAL A 19 2.89 -5.35 -8.26
CA VAL A 19 3.90 -4.40 -8.75
C VAL A 19 3.57 -3.93 -10.16
N ASN A 20 3.20 -4.84 -11.05
CA ASN A 20 2.83 -4.52 -12.42
C ASN A 20 1.57 -3.65 -12.49
N HIS A 21 0.59 -3.92 -11.64
CA HIS A 21 -0.62 -3.10 -11.54
C HIS A 21 -0.30 -1.66 -11.14
N VAL A 22 0.61 -1.47 -10.20
CA VAL A 22 1.07 -0.13 -9.80
C VAL A 22 1.76 0.57 -10.96
N PHE A 23 2.69 -0.10 -11.65
CA PHE A 23 3.38 0.51 -12.78
C PHE A 23 2.42 0.91 -13.90
N ARG A 24 1.47 0.05 -14.25
CA ARG A 24 0.50 0.34 -15.30
C ARG A 24 -0.50 1.42 -14.93
N SER A 25 -0.89 1.49 -13.67
CA SER A 25 -1.93 2.43 -13.21
C SER A 25 -1.40 3.83 -12.95
N TRP A 26 -0.16 3.95 -12.48
CA TRP A 26 0.37 5.22 -11.95
C TRP A 26 1.55 5.77 -12.72
N PHE A 27 2.25 4.94 -13.50
CA PHE A 27 3.47 5.31 -14.20
C PHE A 27 3.38 5.01 -15.68
N ARG A 28 4.22 5.69 -16.45
CA ARG A 28 4.47 5.39 -17.86
C ARG A 28 5.97 5.34 -18.12
N TRP A 29 6.39 4.58 -19.11
CA TRP A 29 7.77 4.57 -19.53
C TRP A 29 8.08 5.83 -20.34
N CYS A 30 9.18 6.49 -20.05
CA CYS A 30 9.67 7.64 -20.79
C CYS A 30 10.96 7.26 -21.53
N ASP A 31 10.90 7.23 -22.87
CA ASP A 31 12.05 6.88 -23.70
C ASP A 31 13.16 7.96 -23.65
N ILE A 32 12.79 9.21 -23.42
CA ILE A 32 13.74 10.32 -23.36
C ILE A 32 14.65 10.21 -22.13
N THR A 33 14.08 9.92 -20.98
CA THR A 33 14.82 9.79 -19.71
C THR A 33 15.23 8.35 -19.40
N ASP A 34 14.77 7.38 -20.21
CA ASP A 34 14.97 5.94 -20.01
C ASP A 34 14.56 5.50 -18.60
N SER A 35 13.39 5.97 -18.15
CA SER A 35 12.89 5.72 -16.81
C SER A 35 11.36 5.74 -16.75
N TRP A 36 10.84 5.19 -15.66
CA TRP A 36 9.42 5.28 -15.32
C TRP A 36 9.12 6.66 -14.72
N VAL A 37 8.08 7.30 -15.23
CA VAL A 37 7.62 8.62 -14.76
C VAL A 37 6.14 8.56 -14.44
N PRO A 38 5.64 9.40 -13.50
CA PRO A 38 4.21 9.46 -13.21
C PRO A 38 3.37 9.78 -14.45
N LYS A 39 2.22 9.12 -14.61
CA LYS A 39 1.28 9.40 -15.72
C LYS A 39 0.74 10.82 -15.66
N ASN A 40 0.43 11.30 -14.46
CA ASN A 40 -0.04 12.66 -14.22
C ASN A 40 1.14 13.50 -13.75
N SER A 41 1.57 14.47 -14.57
CA SER A 41 2.69 15.34 -14.26
C SER A 41 2.40 16.37 -13.16
N ASP A 42 1.13 16.58 -12.82
CA ASP A 42 0.73 17.56 -11.80
C ASP A 42 0.90 17.03 -10.37
N LEU A 43 0.99 15.69 -10.19
CA LEU A 43 1.15 15.05 -8.90
C LEU A 43 2.33 14.10 -8.92
N GLU A 44 3.17 14.19 -7.90
CA GLU A 44 4.19 13.18 -7.67
C GLU A 44 3.56 11.94 -7.05
N VAL A 45 4.12 10.77 -7.39
CA VAL A 45 3.71 9.48 -6.85
C VAL A 45 4.86 8.93 -6.01
N LYS A 46 4.58 8.63 -4.74
CA LYS A 46 5.52 7.97 -3.85
C LYS A 46 5.04 6.58 -3.51
N VAL A 47 5.92 5.60 -3.66
CA VAL A 47 5.64 4.20 -3.33
C VAL A 47 6.44 3.81 -2.10
N TYR A 48 5.77 3.29 -1.09
CA TYR A 48 6.38 2.71 0.11
C TYR A 48 6.06 1.22 0.15
N THR A 49 7.08 0.40 0.33
CA THR A 49 6.91 -1.04 0.27
C THR A 49 7.89 -1.78 1.19
N ASN A 50 7.51 -2.99 1.59
CA ASN A 50 8.42 -3.93 2.24
C ASN A 50 9.09 -4.90 1.24
N ILE A 51 8.86 -4.72 -0.05
CA ILE A 51 9.51 -5.50 -1.10
C ILE A 51 10.90 -4.91 -1.36
N LYS A 52 11.95 -5.63 -0.97
CA LYS A 52 13.32 -5.12 -0.98
C LYS A 52 13.91 -4.83 -2.37
N LYS A 53 13.41 -5.49 -3.41
CA LYS A 53 13.95 -5.39 -4.78
C LYS A 53 13.20 -4.41 -5.67
N MET A 54 12.21 -3.70 -5.14
CA MET A 54 11.44 -2.76 -5.94
C MET A 54 12.20 -1.44 -6.12
N LYS A 55 12.58 -1.11 -7.36
CA LYS A 55 13.46 0.03 -7.66
C LYS A 55 12.86 1.39 -7.36
N LEU A 56 11.55 1.56 -7.51
CA LEU A 56 10.86 2.82 -7.25
C LEU A 56 10.29 2.92 -5.84
N GLY A 57 10.48 1.89 -5.02
CA GLY A 57 9.90 1.85 -3.69
C GLY A 57 10.82 2.45 -2.64
N HIS A 58 10.23 3.19 -1.71
CA HIS A 58 10.86 3.59 -0.46
C HIS A 58 10.62 2.50 0.59
N ASP A 59 11.51 2.39 1.56
CA ASP A 59 11.40 1.40 2.62
C ASP A 59 10.26 1.76 3.58
N LEU A 60 9.18 0.96 3.53
CA LEU A 60 8.03 1.16 4.39
C LEU A 60 8.36 0.93 5.87
N ASN A 61 9.17 -0.08 6.17
CA ASN A 61 9.54 -0.39 7.56
C ASN A 61 10.33 0.77 8.19
N LEU A 62 11.21 1.39 7.43
CA LEU A 62 11.95 2.57 7.89
C LEU A 62 11.01 3.75 8.13
N ALA A 63 10.07 4.00 7.23
CA ALA A 63 9.08 5.07 7.39
C ALA A 63 8.22 4.88 8.64
N ILE A 64 7.78 3.66 8.91
CA ILE A 64 7.02 3.31 10.12
C ILE A 64 7.87 3.55 11.38
N GLU A 65 9.13 3.13 11.36
CA GLU A 65 10.06 3.33 12.48
C GLU A 65 10.29 4.81 12.76
N GLU A 66 10.49 5.62 11.74
CA GLU A 66 10.66 7.07 11.87
C GLU A 66 9.43 7.78 12.44
N ALA A 67 8.24 7.22 12.21
CA ALA A 67 6.99 7.73 12.77
C ALA A 67 6.79 7.34 14.26
N GLY A 68 7.59 6.42 14.78
CA GLY A 68 7.45 5.88 16.12
C GLY A 68 6.59 4.62 16.21
N GLY A 69 6.26 3.99 15.08
CA GLY A 69 5.52 2.74 15.01
C GLY A 69 4.30 2.81 14.11
N LEU A 70 3.57 1.71 14.03
CA LEU A 70 2.38 1.58 13.16
C LEU A 70 1.24 2.53 13.56
N ASN A 71 0.98 2.65 14.86
CA ASN A 71 -0.13 3.46 15.33
C ASN A 71 0.07 4.96 15.03
N PRO A 72 1.24 5.56 15.32
CA PRO A 72 1.49 6.95 14.93
C PRO A 72 1.54 7.13 13.41
N PHE A 73 2.02 6.12 12.66
CA PHE A 73 2.17 6.20 11.21
C PHE A 73 0.80 6.34 10.51
N PHE A 74 -0.16 5.49 10.87
CA PHE A 74 -1.50 5.51 10.27
C PHE A 74 -2.45 6.42 11.06
N THR A 75 -2.10 7.70 11.16
CA THR A 75 -2.96 8.76 11.68
C THR A 75 -3.22 9.78 10.60
N VAL A 76 -4.32 10.52 10.72
CA VAL A 76 -4.67 11.59 9.76
C VAL A 76 -3.54 12.63 9.71
N GLU A 77 -3.07 13.09 10.86
CA GLU A 77 -2.04 14.12 10.94
C GLU A 77 -0.74 13.69 10.26
N TYR A 78 -0.30 12.44 10.51
CA TYR A 78 0.95 11.96 9.93
C TYR A 78 0.83 11.72 8.43
N GLN A 79 -0.26 11.09 8.00
CA GLN A 79 -0.49 10.79 6.58
C GLN A 79 -0.74 12.04 5.74
N GLU A 80 -1.34 13.07 6.27
CA GLU A 80 -1.49 14.34 5.56
C GLU A 80 -0.15 14.93 5.11
N ARG A 81 0.90 14.75 5.88
CA ARG A 81 2.25 15.20 5.51
C ARG A 81 2.79 14.46 4.28
N PHE A 82 2.47 13.18 4.16
CA PHE A 82 2.85 12.40 2.97
C PHE A 82 2.02 12.76 1.75
N CYS A 83 0.77 13.17 1.94
CA CYS A 83 -0.21 13.34 0.86
C CYS A 83 -0.34 14.78 0.40
N GLU A 84 0.33 15.76 1.02
CA GLU A 84 0.12 17.19 0.76
C GLU A 84 0.28 17.54 -0.73
N ASN A 85 1.28 16.95 -1.42
CA ASN A 85 1.50 17.16 -2.84
C ASN A 85 1.77 15.85 -3.59
N PHE A 86 1.33 14.71 -3.01
CA PHE A 86 1.66 13.40 -3.54
C PHE A 86 0.44 12.47 -3.55
N ASN A 87 0.43 11.54 -4.49
CA ASN A 87 -0.28 10.28 -4.35
C ASN A 87 0.68 9.29 -3.69
N VAL A 88 0.27 8.68 -2.60
CA VAL A 88 1.07 7.71 -1.86
C VAL A 88 0.51 6.32 -2.06
N ILE A 89 1.37 5.40 -2.44
CA ILE A 89 1.00 4.00 -2.68
C ILE A 89 1.77 3.13 -1.69
N TYR A 90 1.05 2.34 -0.92
CA TYR A 90 1.63 1.34 -0.04
C TYR A 90 1.47 -0.04 -0.67
N ILE A 91 2.57 -0.76 -0.83
CA ILE A 91 2.56 -2.16 -1.30
C ILE A 91 3.15 -3.01 -0.18
N ILE A 92 2.32 -3.85 0.41
CA ILE A 92 2.68 -4.66 1.57
C ILE A 92 2.60 -6.13 1.19
N ASP A 93 3.78 -6.73 1.00
CA ASP A 93 3.90 -8.15 0.72
C ASP A 93 3.81 -8.94 2.03
N GLU A 94 3.28 -10.15 1.97
CA GLU A 94 3.02 -10.98 3.14
C GLU A 94 2.26 -10.20 4.22
N ALA A 95 1.17 -9.53 3.83
CA ALA A 95 0.42 -8.63 4.71
C ALA A 95 -0.13 -9.35 5.95
N GLN A 96 -0.43 -10.65 5.87
CA GLN A 96 -0.88 -11.44 6.99
C GLN A 96 0.18 -11.59 8.09
N SER A 97 1.45 -11.42 7.77
CA SER A 97 2.56 -11.45 8.74
C SER A 97 2.78 -10.12 9.44
N HIS A 98 2.10 -9.07 8.98
CA HIS A 98 2.20 -7.74 9.55
C HIS A 98 1.14 -7.57 10.62
N ASP A 99 1.53 -7.32 11.86
CA ASP A 99 0.60 -7.29 13.01
C ASP A 99 -0.63 -6.42 12.76
N LEU A 100 -0.44 -5.24 12.19
CA LEU A 100 -1.51 -4.28 11.94
C LEU A 100 -2.64 -4.84 11.06
N PHE A 101 -2.28 -5.62 10.05
CA PHE A 101 -3.24 -6.11 9.06
C PHE A 101 -3.80 -7.49 9.40
N HIS A 102 -3.23 -8.14 10.42
CA HIS A 102 -3.67 -9.46 10.84
C HIS A 102 -5.02 -9.38 11.57
N ARG A 103 -5.85 -10.40 11.37
CA ARG A 103 -7.21 -10.48 11.98
C ARG A 103 -7.23 -10.41 13.50
N THR A 104 -6.12 -10.74 14.16
CA THR A 104 -6.02 -10.72 15.62
C THR A 104 -5.57 -9.38 16.19
N TYR A 105 -5.29 -8.39 15.34
CA TYR A 105 -4.87 -7.07 15.80
C TYR A 105 -6.00 -6.38 16.58
N LYS A 106 -5.70 -5.92 17.78
CA LYS A 106 -6.72 -5.42 18.72
C LYS A 106 -6.89 -3.91 18.70
N ASP A 107 -5.91 -3.17 18.24
CA ASP A 107 -5.99 -1.71 18.20
C ASP A 107 -6.83 -1.25 17.02
N ARG A 108 -7.99 -0.70 17.31
CA ARG A 108 -9.02 -0.38 16.31
C ARG A 108 -8.94 1.03 15.74
N HIS A 109 -8.17 1.94 16.32
CA HIS A 109 -8.13 3.30 15.81
C HIS A 109 -7.51 3.40 14.41
N VAL A 110 -6.61 2.50 14.06
CA VAL A 110 -6.03 2.43 12.71
C VAL A 110 -7.09 2.07 11.67
N PHE A 111 -7.99 1.16 12.01
CA PHE A 111 -9.11 0.81 11.11
C PHE A 111 -10.08 1.96 10.94
N THR A 112 -10.27 2.76 11.99
CA THR A 112 -11.05 4.01 11.91
C THR A 112 -10.40 4.97 10.92
N PHE A 113 -9.08 5.10 10.93
CA PHE A 113 -8.35 5.88 9.95
C PHE A 113 -8.68 5.41 8.52
N PHE A 114 -8.60 4.12 8.24
CA PHE A 114 -8.90 3.59 6.91
C PHE A 114 -10.36 3.82 6.49
N GLN A 115 -11.29 3.77 7.43
CA GLN A 115 -12.71 3.99 7.15
C GLN A 115 -13.05 5.46 6.88
N THR A 116 -12.40 6.39 7.58
CA THR A 116 -12.77 7.81 7.57
C THR A 116 -11.92 8.65 6.62
N SER A 117 -10.77 8.16 6.16
CA SER A 117 -9.81 8.95 5.38
C SER A 117 -9.85 8.63 3.87
N ARG A 118 -11.03 8.30 3.34
CA ARG A 118 -11.20 7.92 1.92
C ARG A 118 -10.84 9.03 0.94
N HIS A 119 -10.90 10.27 1.37
CA HIS A 119 -10.58 11.44 0.54
C HIS A 119 -9.08 11.68 0.35
N MET A 120 -8.24 10.99 1.13
CA MET A 120 -6.78 11.14 1.02
C MET A 120 -6.24 10.43 -0.21
N GLY A 121 -5.17 10.97 -0.79
CA GLY A 121 -4.48 10.41 -1.95
C GLY A 121 -3.63 9.21 -1.61
N ILE A 122 -4.21 8.19 -0.98
CA ILE A 122 -3.53 6.97 -0.54
C ILE A 122 -4.17 5.76 -1.21
N ASP A 123 -3.34 4.89 -1.75
CA ASP A 123 -3.74 3.57 -2.25
C ASP A 123 -2.91 2.50 -1.56
N ILE A 124 -3.56 1.42 -1.14
CA ILE A 124 -2.93 0.35 -0.37
C ILE A 124 -3.15 -0.98 -1.09
N TYR A 125 -2.06 -1.67 -1.37
CA TYR A 125 -2.04 -3.03 -1.91
C TYR A 125 -1.59 -3.98 -0.82
N LEU A 126 -2.46 -4.89 -0.43
CA LEU A 126 -2.18 -5.94 0.55
C LEU A 126 -2.05 -7.27 -0.19
N ILE A 127 -0.85 -7.83 -0.20
CA ILE A 127 -0.57 -9.10 -0.87
C ILE A 127 -0.59 -10.21 0.17
N THR A 128 -1.42 -11.22 -0.03
CA THR A 128 -1.57 -12.31 0.94
C THR A 128 -1.83 -13.64 0.26
N GLN A 129 -1.47 -14.73 0.93
CA GLN A 129 -1.84 -16.08 0.51
C GLN A 129 -3.27 -16.43 0.90
N ASP A 130 -3.79 -15.82 1.97
CA ASP A 130 -5.11 -16.11 2.50
C ASP A 130 -5.75 -14.82 3.06
N THR A 131 -6.77 -14.36 2.38
CA THR A 131 -7.53 -13.16 2.77
C THR A 131 -8.14 -13.30 4.17
N GLN A 132 -8.49 -14.51 4.59
CA GLN A 132 -9.08 -14.74 5.91
C GLN A 132 -8.12 -14.43 7.07
N CYS A 133 -6.82 -14.35 6.81
CA CYS A 133 -5.84 -13.94 7.82
C CYS A 133 -5.80 -12.42 8.05
N LEU A 134 -6.41 -11.64 7.17
CA LEU A 134 -6.46 -10.19 7.29
C LEU A 134 -7.64 -9.74 8.15
N ALA A 135 -7.52 -8.56 8.74
CA ALA A 135 -8.56 -7.97 9.56
C ALA A 135 -9.87 -7.79 8.78
N LYS A 136 -10.98 -8.12 9.41
CA LYS A 136 -12.32 -8.02 8.81
C LYS A 136 -12.64 -6.61 8.32
N GLU A 137 -12.24 -5.60 9.06
CA GLU A 137 -12.48 -4.20 8.72
C GLU A 137 -11.81 -3.81 7.40
N LEU A 138 -10.60 -4.32 7.16
CA LEU A 138 -9.90 -4.12 5.89
C LEU A 138 -10.58 -4.88 4.76
N ARG A 139 -10.98 -6.12 5.01
CA ARG A 139 -11.65 -6.95 4.00
C ARG A 139 -12.95 -6.33 3.51
N SER A 140 -13.71 -5.69 4.39
CA SER A 140 -14.99 -5.06 4.04
C SER A 140 -14.82 -3.80 3.18
N LEU A 141 -13.65 -3.15 3.21
CA LEU A 141 -13.36 -1.94 2.45
C LEU A 141 -12.62 -2.23 1.14
N ALA A 142 -12.16 -3.45 0.93
CA ALA A 142 -11.21 -3.77 -0.12
C ALA A 142 -11.86 -4.21 -1.43
N GLU A 143 -11.17 -3.93 -2.52
CA GLU A 143 -11.35 -4.56 -3.82
C GLU A 143 -10.44 -5.80 -3.87
N TYR A 144 -10.95 -6.91 -4.40
CA TYR A 144 -10.25 -8.20 -4.42
C TYR A 144 -9.74 -8.55 -5.80
N HIS A 145 -8.47 -8.98 -5.87
CA HIS A 145 -7.84 -9.52 -7.07
C HIS A 145 -7.29 -10.90 -6.74
N ILE A 146 -7.80 -11.94 -7.38
CA ILE A 146 -7.34 -13.32 -7.18
C ILE A 146 -6.41 -13.69 -8.33
N VAL A 147 -5.21 -14.13 -7.97
CA VAL A 147 -4.15 -14.45 -8.93
C VAL A 147 -3.80 -15.93 -8.91
#